data_4eed46709385f3768add0ad919075efa
#
_entry.id   4eed46709385f3768add0ad919075efa
#
_cell.length_a   1.000
_cell.length_b   1.000
_cell.length_c   1.000
_cell.angle_alpha   90.00
_cell.angle_beta   90.00
_cell.angle_gamma   90.00
#
_symmetry.space_group_name_H-M   'P 1'
#
loop_
_entity.id
_entity.type
_entity.pdbx_description
1 polymer ?
#
loop_
_entity_poly.entity_id
_entity_poly.type
_entity_poly.pdbx_seq_one_letter_code
_entity_poly.pdbx_strand_id
1 'polypeptide(L)'
;MAELSISPDEIRDALKDFVQSYEPGKASTTEVGYVLDAGDGIAHVQGLPGVMANELITFADGTLGLAQNLEESEIGVIVLGEFAGIEEGMEVRRTGEVLSVPVGDGYLGRVVDPLGNPIDGQGEIATEGRRALELQAPGVMQRKSVHEPMQTGIKAIDAMIPIGRGQRQLIIGDRQTGKTAIAIDTIINQKANWESGDTNKQVRCIYVAIGQKGSTIASVKGALEEAGAMEYTTIVASPASDPAGFKYLAPYTGSAIGQHWMYGGKHVLIIFDDLSKQAEAYRAVSLLLRRPPGREAYPGDVFYLHSRLLERCAKLSDELGAGSMTGLPIIETKANDVSAYIPTNVISITDGQIFLQSDLFNANQRPAVDVGISVSRVGGDAQVKSIKKVSGTLKLELAQYRSLEAFAIFASDLDAASRRQLARGARLTELLKQPQYSPFPIEEQVVSIWAGTKGKLDEVPVEDILRFERELLDHLHRNTEVLSQLKETNVLTDDIVDAMDKAVDQFKLEFQTGEGKPLASVGSEKFEATKAEDVNQEQIVKAKR
;
A
#
# COMPACT_ATOMS: atom_id res chain seq x y z
N MET A 1 -3.64 -16.14 -81.02
CA MET A 1 -2.56 -15.92 -80.07
C MET A 1 -1.95 -14.57 -80.40
N ALA A 2 -2.20 -13.55 -79.57
CA ALA A 2 -1.57 -12.22 -79.78
C ALA A 2 -0.16 -12.31 -79.20
N GLU A 3 0.86 -12.19 -80.07
CA GLU A 3 2.26 -12.02 -79.63
C GLU A 3 2.37 -10.67 -78.95
N LEU A 4 2.65 -10.67 -77.65
CA LEU A 4 3.09 -9.48 -76.90
C LEU A 4 4.54 -9.17 -77.38
N SER A 5 4.70 -8.30 -78.36
CA SER A 5 6.02 -7.74 -78.73
C SER A 5 6.26 -6.53 -77.81
N ILE A 6 6.99 -6.72 -76.71
CA ILE A 6 7.52 -5.62 -75.91
C ILE A 6 8.70 -5.02 -76.65
N SER A 7 8.66 -3.74 -76.99
CA SER A 7 9.71 -3.06 -77.67
C SER A 7 10.93 -2.78 -76.76
N PRO A 8 12.16 -2.78 -77.23
CA PRO A 8 13.33 -2.44 -76.44
C PRO A 8 13.27 -1.04 -75.81
N ASP A 9 12.52 -0.14 -76.42
CA ASP A 9 12.33 1.24 -75.90
C ASP A 9 11.38 1.27 -74.72
N GLU A 10 10.31 0.43 -74.72
CA GLU A 10 9.39 0.27 -73.59
C GLU A 10 10.10 -0.34 -72.35
N ILE A 11 11.02 -1.29 -72.58
CA ILE A 11 11.84 -1.86 -71.49
C ILE A 11 12.78 -0.80 -70.93
N ARG A 12 13.41 0.01 -71.81
CA ARG A 12 14.30 1.06 -71.36
C ARG A 12 13.58 2.15 -70.57
N ASP A 13 12.39 2.57 -71.00
CA ASP A 13 11.63 3.59 -70.33
C ASP A 13 11.03 3.07 -69.00
N ALA A 14 10.57 1.85 -68.94
CA ALA A 14 10.14 1.20 -67.68
C ALA A 14 11.33 1.04 -66.70
N LEU A 15 12.53 0.71 -67.16
CA LEU A 15 13.74 0.67 -66.35
C LEU A 15 14.17 2.06 -65.86
N LYS A 16 14.03 3.09 -66.71
CA LYS A 16 14.30 4.48 -66.30
C LYS A 16 13.33 4.96 -65.23
N ASP A 17 12.03 4.71 -65.40
CA ASP A 17 11.01 5.07 -64.44
C ASP A 17 11.23 4.31 -63.14
N PHE A 18 11.58 3.02 -63.17
CA PHE A 18 11.92 2.24 -62.00
C PHE A 18 13.16 2.78 -61.28
N VAL A 19 14.22 3.14 -62.00
CA VAL A 19 15.45 3.73 -61.41
C VAL A 19 15.20 5.14 -60.88
N GLN A 20 14.34 5.94 -61.51
CA GLN A 20 13.97 7.28 -61.01
C GLN A 20 12.98 7.26 -59.83
N SER A 21 12.15 6.25 -59.80
CA SER A 21 11.23 6.03 -58.67
C SER A 21 11.84 5.15 -57.57
N TYR A 22 13.01 4.56 -57.80
CA TYR A 22 13.74 3.82 -56.78
C TYR A 22 14.32 4.80 -55.75
N GLU A 23 13.54 5.15 -54.76
CA GLU A 23 14.09 5.54 -53.47
C GLU A 23 14.78 4.28 -52.92
N PRO A 24 16.12 4.28 -52.70
CA PRO A 24 16.71 3.24 -51.88
C PRO A 24 16.00 3.33 -50.55
N GLY A 25 15.06 2.43 -50.33
CA GLY A 25 14.50 2.27 -49.00
C GLY A 25 15.68 2.32 -48.06
N LYS A 26 15.65 3.21 -47.05
CA LYS A 26 16.58 3.10 -45.94
C LYS A 26 16.56 1.62 -45.61
N ALA A 27 17.60 0.89 -45.97
CA ALA A 27 17.81 -0.44 -45.48
C ALA A 27 17.77 -0.25 -43.97
N SER A 28 16.66 -0.52 -43.36
CA SER A 28 16.61 -0.72 -41.92
C SER A 28 17.49 -1.96 -41.76
N THR A 29 18.77 -1.73 -41.52
CA THR A 29 19.66 -2.77 -41.01
C THR A 29 19.11 -3.12 -39.67
N THR A 30 18.10 -3.99 -39.66
CA THR A 30 17.57 -4.57 -38.43
C THR A 30 18.73 -5.38 -37.88
N GLU A 31 19.35 -4.89 -36.84
CA GLU A 31 20.41 -5.62 -36.17
C GLU A 31 19.86 -6.96 -35.71
N VAL A 32 20.54 -8.03 -36.09
CA VAL A 32 20.19 -9.40 -35.75
C VAL A 32 21.25 -9.92 -34.79
N GLY A 33 20.83 -10.41 -33.68
CA GLY A 33 21.64 -11.11 -32.70
C GLY A 33 21.27 -12.58 -32.60
N TYR A 34 22.06 -13.30 -31.82
CA TYR A 34 21.83 -14.72 -31.56
C TYR A 34 21.96 -15.02 -30.05
N VAL A 35 21.16 -15.94 -29.57
CA VAL A 35 21.23 -16.45 -28.20
C VAL A 35 22.51 -17.29 -28.03
N LEU A 36 23.33 -16.93 -27.06
CA LEU A 36 24.54 -17.69 -26.67
C LEU A 36 24.19 -18.82 -25.70
N ASP A 37 23.43 -18.49 -24.65
CA ASP A 37 22.88 -19.43 -23.71
C ASP A 37 21.54 -18.90 -23.17
N ALA A 38 20.69 -19.79 -22.67
CA ALA A 38 19.43 -19.42 -22.05
C ALA A 38 19.07 -20.40 -20.93
N GLY A 39 18.52 -19.89 -19.82
CA GLY A 39 18.07 -20.69 -18.70
C GLY A 39 17.46 -19.83 -17.59
N ASP A 40 16.51 -20.41 -16.87
CA ASP A 40 15.88 -19.78 -15.69
C ASP A 40 15.29 -18.38 -15.92
N GLY A 41 14.82 -18.09 -17.16
CA GLY A 41 14.24 -16.82 -17.54
C GLY A 41 15.24 -15.72 -17.89
N ILE A 42 16.50 -16.07 -18.09
CA ILE A 42 17.58 -15.19 -18.59
C ILE A 42 18.13 -15.77 -19.89
N ALA A 43 18.52 -14.91 -20.81
CA ALA A 43 19.27 -15.25 -22.00
C ALA A 43 20.49 -14.33 -22.14
N HIS A 44 21.62 -14.87 -22.61
CA HIS A 44 22.75 -14.08 -23.06
C HIS A 44 22.72 -14.04 -24.58
N VAL A 45 22.85 -12.85 -25.16
CA VAL A 45 22.68 -12.57 -26.56
C VAL A 45 23.91 -11.83 -27.09
N GLN A 46 24.35 -12.14 -28.31
CA GLN A 46 25.41 -11.40 -29.01
C GLN A 46 24.91 -10.77 -30.32
N GLY A 47 25.63 -9.79 -30.85
CA GLY A 47 25.40 -9.28 -32.19
C GLY A 47 24.43 -8.10 -32.30
N LEU A 48 24.07 -7.44 -31.17
CA LEU A 48 23.23 -6.25 -31.15
C LEU A 48 23.99 -5.01 -30.62
N PRO A 49 24.97 -4.46 -31.37
CA PRO A 49 25.85 -3.41 -30.85
C PRO A 49 25.15 -2.08 -30.54
N GLY A 50 24.02 -1.83 -31.15
CA GLY A 50 23.24 -0.61 -30.94
C GLY A 50 22.14 -0.71 -29.90
N VAL A 51 22.00 -1.84 -29.18
CA VAL A 51 20.94 -2.03 -28.19
C VAL A 51 21.08 -1.04 -27.04
N MET A 52 19.94 -0.52 -26.58
CA MET A 52 19.86 0.39 -25.42
C MET A 52 19.54 -0.37 -24.13
N ALA A 53 19.96 0.16 -23.00
CA ALA A 53 19.53 -0.36 -21.71
C ALA A 53 17.99 -0.25 -21.55
N ASN A 54 17.36 -1.30 -21.06
CA ASN A 54 15.90 -1.45 -20.96
C ASN A 54 15.16 -1.44 -22.32
N GLU A 55 15.88 -1.68 -23.42
CA GLU A 55 15.24 -1.89 -24.72
C GLU A 55 14.57 -3.25 -24.78
N LEU A 56 13.40 -3.30 -25.38
CA LEU A 56 12.74 -4.56 -25.75
C LEU A 56 13.45 -5.20 -26.94
N ILE A 57 13.68 -6.47 -26.84
CA ILE A 57 14.13 -7.31 -27.95
C ILE A 57 13.09 -8.41 -28.19
N THR A 58 13.03 -8.94 -29.40
CA THR A 58 12.11 -10.00 -29.79
C THR A 58 12.89 -11.24 -30.22
N PHE A 59 12.59 -12.38 -29.59
CA PHE A 59 13.10 -13.68 -30.01
C PHE A 59 12.35 -14.19 -31.23
N ALA A 60 12.92 -15.15 -31.95
CA ALA A 60 12.33 -15.67 -33.19
C ALA A 60 10.94 -16.30 -33.02
N ASP A 61 10.62 -16.79 -31.83
CA ASP A 61 9.31 -17.33 -31.45
C ASP A 61 8.27 -16.25 -31.08
N GLY A 62 8.66 -14.97 -31.09
CA GLY A 62 7.83 -13.83 -30.70
C GLY A 62 7.89 -13.47 -29.21
N THR A 63 8.62 -14.24 -28.39
CA THR A 63 8.82 -13.92 -26.97
C THR A 63 9.58 -12.60 -26.85
N LEU A 64 9.21 -11.78 -25.85
CA LEU A 64 9.89 -10.52 -25.57
C LEU A 64 11.01 -10.72 -24.56
N GLY A 65 12.07 -9.95 -24.72
CA GLY A 65 13.17 -9.86 -23.77
C GLY A 65 13.48 -8.42 -23.41
N LEU A 66 14.03 -8.20 -22.23
CA LEU A 66 14.45 -6.90 -21.72
C LEU A 66 15.97 -6.87 -21.60
N ALA A 67 16.65 -6.04 -22.38
CA ALA A 67 18.09 -5.85 -22.32
C ALA A 67 18.49 -5.13 -21.03
N GLN A 68 19.26 -5.82 -20.16
CA GLN A 68 19.62 -5.32 -18.83
C GLN A 68 21.12 -5.09 -18.65
N ASN A 69 21.94 -6.09 -18.97
CA ASN A 69 23.40 -5.97 -18.94
C ASN A 69 23.91 -5.76 -20.35
N LEU A 70 24.59 -4.65 -20.57
CA LEU A 70 25.22 -4.35 -21.83
C LEU A 70 26.74 -4.47 -21.66
N GLU A 71 27.30 -5.60 -22.06
CA GLU A 71 28.74 -5.86 -22.06
C GLU A 71 29.31 -5.78 -23.47
N GLU A 72 30.61 -5.71 -23.61
CA GLU A 72 31.27 -5.53 -24.90
C GLU A 72 30.99 -6.69 -25.88
N SER A 73 30.88 -7.91 -25.37
CA SER A 73 30.72 -9.13 -26.15
C SER A 73 29.34 -9.77 -26.08
N GLU A 74 28.60 -9.47 -25.02
CA GLU A 74 27.30 -10.10 -24.77
C GLU A 74 26.31 -9.14 -24.10
N ILE A 75 25.03 -9.45 -24.22
CA ILE A 75 23.92 -8.70 -23.61
C ILE A 75 23.16 -9.67 -22.74
N GLY A 76 23.05 -9.34 -21.46
CA GLY A 76 22.20 -10.06 -20.53
C GLY A 76 20.75 -9.61 -20.66
N VAL A 77 19.86 -10.54 -20.94
CA VAL A 77 18.46 -10.29 -21.27
C VAL A 77 17.56 -11.01 -20.27
N ILE A 78 16.59 -10.29 -19.71
CA ILE A 78 15.50 -10.90 -18.93
C ILE A 78 14.39 -11.30 -19.91
N VAL A 79 14.04 -12.57 -19.93
CA VAL A 79 12.94 -13.08 -20.77
C VAL A 79 11.60 -12.71 -20.15
N LEU A 80 10.72 -12.08 -20.93
CA LEU A 80 9.40 -11.64 -20.49
C LEU A 80 8.31 -12.58 -21.04
N GLY A 81 8.24 -13.78 -20.49
CA GLY A 81 7.28 -14.80 -20.90
C GLY A 81 7.78 -16.21 -20.62
N GLU A 82 7.21 -17.16 -21.34
CA GLU A 82 7.69 -18.55 -21.30
C GLU A 82 9.07 -18.64 -21.98
N PHE A 83 10.03 -19.23 -21.27
CA PHE A 83 11.41 -19.32 -21.72
C PHE A 83 11.82 -20.75 -22.17
N ALA A 84 10.91 -21.72 -22.03
CA ALA A 84 11.19 -23.12 -22.36
C ALA A 84 11.51 -23.37 -23.83
N GLY A 85 11.10 -22.47 -24.72
CA GLY A 85 11.34 -22.55 -26.16
C GLY A 85 12.55 -21.78 -26.65
N ILE A 86 13.29 -21.10 -25.76
CA ILE A 86 14.46 -20.29 -26.16
C ILE A 86 15.70 -21.19 -26.13
N GLU A 87 16.35 -21.34 -27.28
CA GLU A 87 17.49 -22.24 -27.50
C GLU A 87 18.73 -21.46 -27.98
N GLU A 88 19.91 -22.03 -27.74
CA GLU A 88 21.19 -21.53 -28.27
C GLU A 88 21.15 -21.40 -29.79
N GLY A 89 21.65 -20.29 -30.33
CA GLY A 89 21.65 -19.98 -31.76
C GLY A 89 20.33 -19.40 -32.26
N MET A 90 19.27 -19.26 -31.43
CA MET A 90 18.03 -18.61 -31.84
C MET A 90 18.26 -17.15 -32.20
N GLU A 91 17.63 -16.68 -33.27
CA GLU A 91 17.69 -15.33 -33.75
C GLU A 91 16.95 -14.37 -32.80
N VAL A 92 17.55 -13.20 -32.56
CA VAL A 92 17.01 -12.11 -31.75
C VAL A 92 17.09 -10.80 -32.51
N ARG A 93 16.07 -9.97 -32.38
CA ARG A 93 15.99 -8.67 -33.06
C ARG A 93 15.70 -7.55 -32.05
N ARG A 94 16.31 -6.40 -32.33
CA ARG A 94 15.96 -5.15 -31.64
C ARG A 94 14.58 -4.67 -32.05
N THR A 95 13.86 -4.08 -31.09
CA THR A 95 12.63 -3.33 -31.39
C THR A 95 12.92 -1.83 -31.59
N GLY A 96 14.01 -1.32 -31.02
CA GLY A 96 14.30 0.12 -30.95
C GLY A 96 13.43 0.85 -29.90
N GLU A 97 12.63 0.14 -29.14
CA GLU A 97 11.70 0.69 -28.16
C GLU A 97 12.11 0.31 -26.73
N VAL A 98 12.12 1.30 -25.86
CA VAL A 98 12.29 1.08 -24.42
C VAL A 98 10.98 0.52 -23.85
N LEU A 99 11.08 -0.40 -22.89
CA LEU A 99 9.93 -1.04 -22.27
C LEU A 99 8.94 -0.01 -21.74
N SER A 100 7.73 -0.06 -22.26
CA SER A 100 6.61 0.81 -21.90
C SER A 100 5.34 -0.02 -21.76
N VAL A 101 4.40 0.49 -20.96
CA VAL A 101 3.07 -0.14 -20.79
C VAL A 101 1.97 0.81 -21.26
N PRO A 102 0.87 0.28 -21.78
CA PRO A 102 -0.30 1.08 -22.08
C PRO A 102 -0.93 1.61 -20.79
N VAL A 103 -1.52 2.81 -20.84
CA VAL A 103 -2.11 3.52 -19.70
C VAL A 103 -3.44 4.15 -20.08
N GLY A 104 -4.26 4.48 -19.10
CA GLY A 104 -5.56 5.15 -19.30
C GLY A 104 -6.59 4.74 -18.25
N ASP A 105 -7.74 5.42 -18.25
CA ASP A 105 -8.85 5.11 -17.33
C ASP A 105 -9.50 3.74 -17.61
N GLY A 106 -9.30 3.16 -18.81
CA GLY A 106 -9.75 1.79 -19.12
C GLY A 106 -9.16 0.69 -18.24
N TYR A 107 -8.12 1.00 -17.47
CA TYR A 107 -7.50 0.08 -16.51
C TYR A 107 -8.29 -0.06 -15.21
N LEU A 108 -9.21 0.85 -14.90
CA LEU A 108 -10.06 0.77 -13.72
C LEU A 108 -10.98 -0.48 -13.81
N GLY A 109 -11.06 -1.22 -12.72
CA GLY A 109 -11.82 -2.46 -12.64
C GLY A 109 -11.13 -3.68 -13.23
N ARG A 110 -9.90 -3.56 -13.77
CA ARG A 110 -9.23 -4.61 -14.52
C ARG A 110 -8.12 -5.30 -13.72
N VAL A 111 -7.86 -6.55 -14.11
CA VAL A 111 -6.70 -7.32 -13.63
C VAL A 111 -5.76 -7.54 -14.81
N VAL A 112 -4.51 -7.11 -14.65
CA VAL A 112 -3.50 -7.13 -15.72
C VAL A 112 -2.21 -7.79 -15.27
N ASP A 113 -1.44 -8.27 -16.26
CA ASP A 113 -0.08 -8.77 -16.06
C ASP A 113 0.94 -7.60 -15.96
N PRO A 114 2.23 -7.87 -15.66
CA PRO A 114 3.26 -6.84 -15.60
C PRO A 114 3.58 -6.14 -16.92
N LEU A 115 3.10 -6.62 -18.05
CA LEU A 115 3.22 -5.95 -19.36
C LEU A 115 1.99 -5.07 -19.67
N GLY A 116 0.97 -5.08 -18.79
CA GLY A 116 -0.27 -4.32 -18.96
C GLY A 116 -1.34 -5.06 -19.78
N ASN A 117 -1.17 -6.35 -20.07
CA ASN A 117 -2.16 -7.14 -20.77
C ASN A 117 -3.25 -7.62 -19.80
N PRO A 118 -4.54 -7.63 -20.23
CA PRO A 118 -5.62 -8.12 -19.40
C PRO A 118 -5.55 -9.64 -19.20
N ILE A 119 -5.72 -10.07 -17.95
CA ILE A 119 -5.76 -11.49 -17.56
C ILE A 119 -7.07 -11.87 -16.87
N ASP A 120 -8.05 -10.98 -16.89
CA ASP A 120 -9.36 -11.13 -16.24
C ASP A 120 -10.45 -11.71 -17.15
N GLY A 121 -10.13 -11.95 -18.41
CA GLY A 121 -11.09 -12.48 -19.38
C GLY A 121 -12.14 -11.48 -19.89
N GLN A 122 -11.99 -10.18 -19.56
CA GLN A 122 -12.96 -9.13 -19.94
C GLN A 122 -12.64 -8.45 -21.29
N GLY A 123 -11.74 -9.02 -22.09
CA GLY A 123 -11.36 -8.49 -23.40
C GLY A 123 -10.31 -7.35 -23.31
N GLU A 124 -10.07 -6.70 -24.45
CA GLU A 124 -9.07 -5.66 -24.58
C GLU A 124 -9.39 -4.41 -23.74
N ILE A 125 -8.36 -3.70 -23.32
CA ILE A 125 -8.47 -2.48 -22.52
C ILE A 125 -8.35 -1.26 -23.44
N ALA A 126 -9.25 -0.31 -23.32
CA ALA A 126 -9.13 0.99 -23.98
C ALA A 126 -7.97 1.78 -23.37
N THR A 127 -7.02 2.20 -24.20
CA THR A 127 -5.80 2.89 -23.77
C THR A 127 -5.76 4.32 -24.28
N GLU A 128 -5.18 5.22 -23.49
CA GLU A 128 -5.00 6.64 -23.83
C GLU A 128 -3.58 6.94 -24.34
N GLY A 129 -2.64 6.03 -24.12
CA GLY A 129 -1.27 6.16 -24.54
C GLY A 129 -0.38 5.08 -23.96
N ARG A 130 0.93 5.27 -24.07
CA ARG A 130 1.94 4.39 -23.45
C ARG A 130 2.87 5.20 -22.55
N ARG A 131 3.36 4.57 -21.49
CA ARG A 131 4.29 5.19 -20.54
C ARG A 131 5.47 4.25 -20.29
N ALA A 132 6.69 4.78 -20.37
CA ALA A 132 7.88 3.99 -20.05
C ALA A 132 7.87 3.55 -18.58
N LEU A 133 8.36 2.35 -18.31
CA LEU A 133 8.44 1.82 -16.94
C LEU A 133 9.50 2.53 -16.12
N GLU A 134 10.66 2.78 -16.70
CA GLU A 134 11.77 3.47 -16.05
C GLU A 134 11.68 4.98 -16.33
N LEU A 135 11.07 5.70 -15.40
CA LEU A 135 10.95 7.15 -15.44
C LEU A 135 11.56 7.76 -14.18
N GLN A 136 12.17 8.90 -14.34
CA GLN A 136 12.69 9.67 -13.21
C GLN A 136 11.53 10.17 -12.33
N ALA A 137 11.72 10.09 -11.02
CA ALA A 137 10.79 10.66 -10.05
C ALA A 137 10.68 12.19 -10.20
N PRO A 138 9.55 12.81 -9.80
CA PRO A 138 9.41 14.26 -9.79
C PRO A 138 10.54 14.92 -8.99
N GLY A 139 11.13 15.97 -9.56
CA GLY A 139 12.16 16.78 -8.89
C GLY A 139 11.59 17.61 -7.72
N VAL A 140 12.46 18.21 -6.92
CA VAL A 140 12.08 18.99 -5.73
C VAL A 140 11.11 20.14 -6.09
N MET A 141 11.34 20.85 -7.18
CA MET A 141 10.50 21.97 -7.61
C MET A 141 9.13 21.54 -8.14
N GLN A 142 8.99 20.27 -8.49
CA GLN A 142 7.74 19.69 -9.00
C GLN A 142 6.83 19.17 -7.88
N ARG A 143 7.32 19.15 -6.64
CA ARG A 143 6.61 18.62 -5.48
C ARG A 143 5.99 19.73 -4.64
N LYS A 144 4.89 19.39 -3.99
CA LYS A 144 4.26 20.18 -2.93
C LYS A 144 4.28 19.38 -1.63
N SER A 145 4.32 20.07 -0.50
CA SER A 145 4.23 19.42 0.81
C SER A 145 2.92 18.64 0.95
N VAL A 146 3.00 17.46 1.53
CA VAL A 146 1.84 16.62 1.84
C VAL A 146 1.03 17.25 2.97
N HIS A 147 -0.25 17.53 2.72
CA HIS A 147 -1.14 18.21 3.66
C HIS A 147 -2.60 17.73 3.57
N GLU A 148 -2.92 16.84 2.63
CA GLU A 148 -4.26 16.28 2.46
C GLU A 148 -4.29 14.86 3.02
N PRO A 149 -5.31 14.47 3.81
CA PRO A 149 -5.37 13.14 4.39
C PRO A 149 -5.67 12.07 3.33
N MET A 150 -5.01 10.91 3.48
CA MET A 150 -5.38 9.64 2.88
C MET A 150 -5.93 8.76 4.01
N GLN A 151 -7.22 8.80 4.21
CA GLN A 151 -7.88 8.08 5.30
C GLN A 151 -7.91 6.58 5.02
N THR A 152 -7.46 5.80 5.98
CA THR A 152 -7.43 4.33 5.87
C THR A 152 -8.74 3.67 6.33
N GLY A 153 -9.53 4.39 7.12
CA GLY A 153 -10.71 3.84 7.78
C GLY A 153 -10.36 2.97 9.00
N ILE A 154 -9.09 2.97 9.42
CA ILE A 154 -8.60 2.20 10.56
C ILE A 154 -8.29 3.16 11.70
N LYS A 155 -9.06 3.06 12.78
CA LYS A 155 -8.97 3.99 13.94
C LYS A 155 -7.56 4.17 14.46
N ALA A 156 -6.81 3.07 14.64
CA ALA A 156 -5.45 3.11 15.16
C ALA A 156 -4.47 3.86 14.24
N ILE A 157 -4.66 3.76 12.93
CA ILE A 157 -3.78 4.40 11.93
C ILE A 157 -4.16 5.87 11.75
N ASP A 158 -5.42 6.16 11.44
CA ASP A 158 -5.88 7.52 11.14
C ASP A 158 -5.71 8.46 12.33
N ALA A 159 -5.83 7.93 13.57
CA ALA A 159 -5.64 8.70 14.78
C ALA A 159 -4.17 8.93 15.17
N MET A 160 -3.28 7.95 15.00
CA MET A 160 -1.94 7.98 15.60
C MET A 160 -0.80 7.95 14.59
N ILE A 161 -1.04 7.47 13.37
CA ILE A 161 -0.04 7.26 12.32
C ILE A 161 -0.65 7.72 10.99
N PRO A 162 -1.14 8.96 10.88
CA PRO A 162 -1.90 9.40 9.72
C PRO A 162 -1.08 9.39 8.45
N ILE A 163 -1.75 9.09 7.35
CA ILE A 163 -1.17 9.03 6.01
C ILE A 163 -1.72 10.19 5.19
N GLY A 164 -0.84 10.88 4.47
CA GLY A 164 -1.22 11.97 3.57
C GLY A 164 -1.15 11.57 2.10
N ARG A 165 -1.91 12.27 1.26
CA ARG A 165 -1.90 12.07 -0.20
C ARG A 165 -0.56 12.46 -0.79
N GLY A 166 0.15 11.49 -1.36
CA GLY A 166 1.51 11.64 -1.86
C GLY A 166 2.61 11.17 -0.90
N GLN A 167 2.25 10.68 0.28
CA GLN A 167 3.17 10.10 1.25
C GLN A 167 3.53 8.66 0.88
N ARG A 168 4.70 8.21 1.31
CA ARG A 168 5.15 6.81 1.26
C ARG A 168 5.12 6.26 2.67
N GLN A 169 4.14 5.43 2.98
CA GLN A 169 3.99 4.84 4.31
C GLN A 169 4.19 3.33 4.23
N LEU A 170 5.25 2.84 4.87
CA LEU A 170 5.58 1.43 4.91
C LEU A 170 4.62 0.65 5.83
N ILE A 171 4.16 -0.50 5.38
CA ILE A 171 3.49 -1.50 6.21
C ILE A 171 4.46 -2.67 6.38
N ILE A 172 4.88 -2.94 7.61
CA ILE A 172 5.94 -3.91 7.89
C ILE A 172 5.54 -4.85 9.03
N GLY A 173 5.87 -6.12 8.91
CA GLY A 173 5.62 -7.14 9.93
C GLY A 173 5.77 -8.56 9.38
N ASP A 174 5.69 -9.53 10.27
CA ASP A 174 5.81 -10.95 9.93
C ASP A 174 4.65 -11.46 9.08
N ARG A 175 4.75 -12.68 8.59
CA ARG A 175 3.66 -13.34 7.85
C ARG A 175 2.37 -13.39 8.68
N GLN A 176 1.24 -13.20 8.01
CA GLN A 176 -0.10 -13.32 8.60
C GLN A 176 -0.40 -12.35 9.76
N THR A 177 0.31 -11.20 9.84
CA THR A 177 0.04 -10.17 10.85
C THR A 177 -1.03 -9.15 10.43
N GLY A 178 -1.62 -9.30 9.24
CA GLY A 178 -2.69 -8.42 8.74
C GLY A 178 -2.23 -7.30 7.82
N LYS A 179 -1.00 -7.35 7.25
CA LYS A 179 -0.48 -6.32 6.32
C LYS A 179 -1.41 -6.06 5.13
N THR A 180 -1.78 -7.13 4.43
CA THR A 180 -2.69 -7.09 3.27
C THR A 180 -4.08 -6.59 3.66
N ALA A 181 -4.59 -6.95 4.86
CA ALA A 181 -5.89 -6.49 5.34
C ALA A 181 -5.93 -4.96 5.49
N ILE A 182 -4.89 -4.35 6.08
CA ILE A 182 -4.77 -2.88 6.18
C ILE A 182 -4.79 -2.23 4.79
N ALA A 183 -4.08 -2.80 3.83
CA ALA A 183 -4.04 -2.30 2.46
C ALA A 183 -5.41 -2.36 1.78
N ILE A 184 -6.13 -3.47 1.92
CA ILE A 184 -7.47 -3.66 1.36
C ILE A 184 -8.47 -2.72 2.03
N ASP A 185 -8.46 -2.60 3.36
CA ASP A 185 -9.32 -1.67 4.10
C ASP A 185 -9.11 -0.22 3.65
N THR A 186 -7.86 0.17 3.37
CA THR A 186 -7.55 1.49 2.85
C THR A 186 -8.16 1.71 1.46
N ILE A 187 -8.16 0.70 0.58
CA ILE A 187 -8.82 0.77 -0.72
C ILE A 187 -10.35 0.89 -0.54
N ILE A 188 -10.94 0.01 0.27
CA ILE A 188 -12.40 -0.02 0.50
C ILE A 188 -12.88 1.32 1.04
N ASN A 189 -12.10 1.95 1.93
CA ASN A 189 -12.43 3.24 2.53
C ASN A 189 -12.50 4.39 1.51
N GLN A 190 -11.96 4.24 0.30
CA GLN A 190 -12.05 5.27 -0.74
C GLN A 190 -13.40 5.29 -1.49
N LYS A 191 -14.30 4.33 -1.21
CA LYS A 191 -15.59 4.20 -1.90
C LYS A 191 -16.43 5.48 -1.82
N ALA A 192 -16.58 6.05 -0.63
CA ALA A 192 -17.35 7.29 -0.44
C ALA A 192 -16.74 8.48 -1.22
N ASN A 193 -15.41 8.54 -1.30
CA ASN A 193 -14.70 9.55 -2.12
C ASN A 193 -14.97 9.34 -3.61
N TRP A 194 -15.01 8.09 -4.07
CA TRP A 194 -15.30 7.75 -5.45
C TRP A 194 -16.74 8.09 -5.84
N GLU A 195 -17.70 7.67 -5.02
CA GLU A 195 -19.14 7.91 -5.23
C GLU A 195 -19.53 9.39 -5.15
N SER A 196 -18.71 10.24 -4.51
CA SER A 196 -18.96 11.68 -4.44
C SER A 196 -18.96 12.38 -5.79
N GLY A 197 -18.36 11.79 -6.84
CA GLY A 197 -18.18 12.40 -8.15
C GLY A 197 -17.22 13.59 -8.19
N ASP A 198 -16.68 14.01 -7.05
CA ASP A 198 -15.70 15.11 -6.94
C ASP A 198 -14.31 14.60 -7.29
N THR A 199 -13.78 15.02 -8.43
CA THR A 199 -12.46 14.60 -8.92
C THR A 199 -11.31 14.94 -7.96
N ASN A 200 -11.49 15.95 -7.10
CA ASN A 200 -10.49 16.31 -6.09
C ASN A 200 -10.52 15.39 -4.87
N LYS A 201 -11.62 14.65 -4.67
CA LYS A 201 -11.77 13.67 -3.58
C LYS A 201 -11.51 12.25 -4.06
N GLN A 202 -11.89 11.95 -5.29
CA GLN A 202 -11.76 10.63 -5.90
C GLN A 202 -10.31 10.13 -5.84
N VAL A 203 -10.15 8.87 -5.47
CA VAL A 203 -8.85 8.18 -5.43
C VAL A 203 -8.92 6.95 -6.33
N ARG A 204 -8.01 6.87 -7.29
CA ARG A 204 -7.78 5.68 -8.10
C ARG A 204 -6.84 4.75 -7.37
N CYS A 205 -7.20 3.51 -7.22
CA CYS A 205 -6.41 2.53 -6.47
C CYS A 205 -5.69 1.56 -7.40
N ILE A 206 -4.47 1.19 -7.05
CA ILE A 206 -3.69 0.16 -7.73
C ILE A 206 -3.20 -0.82 -6.66
N TYR A 207 -3.53 -2.08 -6.83
CA TYR A 207 -3.00 -3.16 -6.01
C TYR A 207 -2.02 -3.99 -6.83
N VAL A 208 -0.75 -3.95 -6.47
CA VAL A 208 0.32 -4.72 -7.14
C VAL A 208 0.60 -5.98 -6.32
N ALA A 209 0.17 -7.13 -6.83
CA ALA A 209 0.41 -8.44 -6.23
C ALA A 209 1.73 -9.01 -6.77
N ILE A 210 2.72 -9.20 -5.90
CA ILE A 210 4.09 -9.59 -6.29
C ILE A 210 4.41 -10.94 -5.66
N GLY A 211 4.52 -11.99 -6.46
CA GLY A 211 4.91 -13.31 -6.01
C GLY A 211 3.92 -13.97 -5.04
N GLN A 212 2.67 -13.54 -5.03
CA GLN A 212 1.61 -14.13 -4.22
C GLN A 212 1.02 -15.37 -4.89
N LYS A 213 0.38 -16.23 -4.10
CA LYS A 213 -0.39 -17.36 -4.65
C LYS A 213 -1.58 -16.83 -5.45
N GLY A 214 -1.89 -17.45 -6.57
CA GLY A 214 -3.07 -17.09 -7.38
C GLY A 214 -4.37 -17.10 -6.58
N SER A 215 -4.53 -18.03 -5.63
CA SER A 215 -5.69 -18.06 -4.72
C SER A 215 -5.77 -16.84 -3.81
N THR A 216 -4.64 -16.29 -3.36
CA THR A 216 -4.60 -15.06 -2.55
C THR A 216 -5.03 -13.87 -3.39
N ILE A 217 -4.52 -13.76 -4.62
CA ILE A 217 -4.91 -12.68 -5.55
C ILE A 217 -6.41 -12.75 -5.85
N ALA A 218 -6.94 -13.95 -6.09
CA ALA A 218 -8.38 -14.16 -6.30
C ALA A 218 -9.22 -13.76 -5.07
N SER A 219 -8.73 -14.05 -3.85
CA SER A 219 -9.40 -13.64 -2.60
C SER A 219 -9.39 -12.12 -2.42
N VAL A 220 -8.29 -11.44 -2.75
CA VAL A 220 -8.21 -9.97 -2.72
C VAL A 220 -9.20 -9.36 -3.72
N LYS A 221 -9.20 -9.86 -4.97
CA LYS A 221 -10.16 -9.43 -5.99
C LYS A 221 -11.60 -9.61 -5.51
N GLY A 222 -11.94 -10.79 -4.98
CA GLY A 222 -13.28 -11.07 -4.45
C GLY A 222 -13.70 -10.13 -3.32
N ALA A 223 -12.80 -9.83 -2.37
CA ALA A 223 -13.07 -8.88 -1.29
C ALA A 223 -13.31 -7.46 -1.80
N LEU A 224 -12.55 -7.02 -2.81
CA LEU A 224 -12.75 -5.70 -3.44
C LEU A 224 -14.05 -5.64 -4.25
N GLU A 225 -14.43 -6.72 -4.94
CA GLU A 225 -15.70 -6.84 -5.67
C GLU A 225 -16.89 -6.80 -4.72
N GLU A 226 -16.86 -7.57 -3.64
CA GLU A 226 -17.90 -7.62 -2.62
C GLU A 226 -18.12 -6.25 -1.96
N ALA A 227 -17.03 -5.51 -1.70
CA ALA A 227 -17.09 -4.15 -1.18
C ALA A 227 -17.50 -3.10 -2.23
N GLY A 228 -17.57 -3.45 -3.52
CA GLY A 228 -17.77 -2.50 -4.62
C GLY A 228 -16.56 -1.60 -4.90
N ALA A 229 -15.37 -1.99 -4.46
CA ALA A 229 -14.14 -1.22 -4.61
C ALA A 229 -13.37 -1.53 -5.90
N MET A 230 -13.73 -2.59 -6.62
CA MET A 230 -13.10 -2.91 -7.92
C MET A 230 -13.35 -1.84 -8.97
N GLU A 231 -14.46 -1.11 -8.93
CA GLU A 231 -14.80 -0.08 -9.90
C GLU A 231 -13.71 1.00 -10.07
N TYR A 232 -13.00 1.31 -8.98
CA TYR A 232 -11.92 2.30 -8.97
C TYR A 232 -10.54 1.70 -8.71
N THR A 233 -10.41 0.37 -8.81
CA THR A 233 -9.16 -0.35 -8.50
C THR A 233 -8.65 -1.11 -9.72
N THR A 234 -7.35 -1.03 -9.96
CA THR A 234 -6.61 -1.86 -10.92
C THR A 234 -5.74 -2.85 -10.16
N ILE A 235 -5.77 -4.12 -10.53
CA ILE A 235 -4.87 -5.13 -9.97
C ILE A 235 -3.77 -5.44 -11.01
N VAL A 236 -2.52 -5.24 -10.64
CA VAL A 236 -1.36 -5.71 -11.43
C VAL A 236 -0.85 -6.98 -10.76
N ALA A 237 -1.01 -8.11 -11.42
CA ALA A 237 -0.74 -9.42 -10.83
C ALA A 237 0.48 -10.09 -11.46
N SER A 238 1.45 -10.44 -10.60
CA SER A 238 2.53 -11.37 -10.91
C SER A 238 2.55 -12.48 -9.87
N PRO A 239 1.83 -13.58 -10.13
CA PRO A 239 1.73 -14.70 -9.20
C PRO A 239 3.07 -15.39 -8.93
N ALA A 240 3.10 -16.26 -7.93
CA ALA A 240 4.31 -16.99 -7.52
C ALA A 240 4.87 -17.90 -8.62
N SER A 241 4.01 -18.36 -9.55
CA SER A 241 4.38 -19.17 -10.70
C SER A 241 5.13 -18.41 -11.79
N ASP A 242 4.98 -17.06 -11.83
CA ASP A 242 5.60 -16.26 -12.87
C ASP A 242 7.14 -16.26 -12.78
N PRO A 243 7.83 -16.04 -13.90
CA PRO A 243 9.26 -15.80 -13.92
C PRO A 243 9.69 -14.63 -13.04
N ALA A 244 10.94 -14.64 -12.57
CA ALA A 244 11.48 -13.59 -11.72
C ALA A 244 11.43 -12.19 -12.38
N GLY A 245 11.57 -12.12 -13.72
CA GLY A 245 11.45 -10.88 -14.49
C GLY A 245 10.09 -10.20 -14.32
N PHE A 246 9.00 -10.94 -14.31
CA PHE A 246 7.66 -10.38 -14.10
C PHE A 246 7.47 -9.83 -12.69
N LYS A 247 7.96 -10.55 -11.67
CA LYS A 247 7.93 -10.07 -10.26
C LYS A 247 8.75 -8.79 -10.08
N TYR A 248 9.84 -8.67 -10.80
CA TYR A 248 10.65 -7.45 -10.84
C TYR A 248 9.90 -6.28 -11.48
N LEU A 249 9.21 -6.50 -12.60
CA LEU A 249 8.55 -5.45 -13.39
C LEU A 249 7.21 -4.98 -12.80
N ALA A 250 6.44 -5.86 -12.16
CA ALA A 250 5.08 -5.56 -11.71
C ALA A 250 4.94 -4.24 -10.93
N PRO A 251 5.82 -3.89 -9.95
CA PRO A 251 5.74 -2.61 -9.26
C PRO A 251 5.94 -1.39 -10.17
N TYR A 252 6.81 -1.50 -11.15
CA TYR A 252 7.06 -0.42 -12.11
C TYR A 252 5.88 -0.21 -13.05
N THR A 253 5.23 -1.30 -13.46
CA THR A 253 3.98 -1.24 -14.25
C THR A 253 2.88 -0.54 -13.49
N GLY A 254 2.63 -0.93 -12.24
CA GLY A 254 1.68 -0.23 -11.38
C GLY A 254 2.00 1.25 -11.21
N SER A 255 3.29 1.57 -11.00
CA SER A 255 3.75 2.95 -10.90
C SER A 255 3.57 3.74 -12.19
N ALA A 256 3.79 3.14 -13.36
CA ALA A 256 3.59 3.81 -14.65
C ALA A 256 2.12 4.15 -14.88
N ILE A 257 1.20 3.22 -14.58
CA ILE A 257 -0.25 3.46 -14.63
C ILE A 257 -0.64 4.58 -13.65
N GLY A 258 -0.18 4.48 -12.39
CA GLY A 258 -0.48 5.48 -11.36
C GLY A 258 0.07 6.87 -11.70
N GLN A 259 1.27 6.96 -12.26
CA GLN A 259 1.86 8.23 -12.69
C GLN A 259 1.06 8.88 -13.83
N HIS A 260 0.47 8.10 -14.73
CA HIS A 260 -0.40 8.66 -15.77
C HIS A 260 -1.54 9.47 -15.14
N TRP A 261 -2.21 8.89 -14.15
CA TRP A 261 -3.28 9.57 -13.43
C TRP A 261 -2.78 10.73 -12.56
N MET A 262 -1.65 10.55 -11.86
CA MET A 262 -1.07 11.60 -11.03
C MET A 262 -0.72 12.85 -11.84
N TYR A 263 -0.07 12.70 -12.99
CA TYR A 263 0.26 13.81 -13.90
C TYR A 263 -0.99 14.36 -14.62
N GLY A 264 -2.08 13.60 -14.69
CA GLY A 264 -3.41 14.06 -15.09
C GLY A 264 -4.20 14.79 -13.99
N GLY A 265 -3.53 15.17 -12.87
CA GLY A 265 -4.16 15.91 -11.76
C GLY A 265 -5.04 15.05 -10.86
N LYS A 266 -4.93 13.70 -10.94
CA LYS A 266 -5.75 12.78 -10.15
C LYS A 266 -5.00 12.31 -8.89
N HIS A 267 -5.76 11.77 -7.92
CA HIS A 267 -5.18 11.17 -6.74
C HIS A 267 -5.13 9.65 -6.89
N VAL A 268 -3.99 9.07 -6.54
CA VAL A 268 -3.72 7.65 -6.69
C VAL A 268 -3.28 7.07 -5.34
N LEU A 269 -3.77 5.89 -5.02
CA LEU A 269 -3.26 5.03 -3.96
C LEU A 269 -2.66 3.79 -4.60
N ILE A 270 -1.37 3.55 -4.40
CA ILE A 270 -0.70 2.36 -4.91
C ILE A 270 -0.15 1.51 -3.77
N ILE A 271 -0.45 0.23 -3.82
CA ILE A 271 -0.04 -0.77 -2.84
C ILE A 271 0.90 -1.76 -3.51
N PHE A 272 2.05 -2.02 -2.88
CA PHE A 272 3.03 -2.99 -3.36
C PHE A 272 3.09 -4.17 -2.37
N ASP A 273 2.40 -5.25 -2.68
CA ASP A 273 2.29 -6.43 -1.81
C ASP A 273 2.99 -7.66 -2.43
N ASP A 274 4.28 -7.96 -2.14
CA ASP A 274 5.19 -7.19 -1.29
C ASP A 274 6.53 -6.91 -1.99
N LEU A 275 7.22 -5.88 -1.56
CA LEU A 275 8.53 -5.51 -2.11
C LEU A 275 9.66 -6.46 -1.65
N SER A 276 9.46 -7.26 -0.60
CA SER A 276 10.41 -8.32 -0.23
C SER A 276 10.53 -9.35 -1.34
N LYS A 277 9.41 -9.72 -1.97
CA LYS A 277 9.37 -10.63 -3.12
C LYS A 277 10.00 -10.02 -4.36
N GLN A 278 9.79 -8.70 -4.60
CA GLN A 278 10.49 -8.01 -5.66
C GLN A 278 12.01 -8.05 -5.48
N ALA A 279 12.50 -7.78 -4.27
CA ALA A 279 13.93 -7.84 -3.97
C ALA A 279 14.51 -9.25 -4.15
N GLU A 280 13.79 -10.29 -3.71
CA GLU A 280 14.17 -11.69 -3.93
C GLU A 280 14.24 -12.03 -5.42
N ALA A 281 13.27 -11.59 -6.22
CA ALA A 281 13.26 -11.78 -7.67
C ALA A 281 14.43 -11.04 -8.34
N TYR A 282 14.69 -9.80 -7.94
CA TYR A 282 15.82 -9.02 -8.46
C TYR A 282 17.16 -9.62 -8.10
N ARG A 283 17.30 -10.19 -6.89
CA ARG A 283 18.49 -10.96 -6.49
C ARG A 283 18.70 -12.17 -7.40
N ALA A 284 17.65 -12.95 -7.65
CA ALA A 284 17.72 -14.11 -8.54
C ALA A 284 18.16 -13.72 -9.95
N VAL A 285 17.50 -12.72 -10.56
CA VAL A 285 17.85 -12.18 -11.88
C VAL A 285 19.30 -11.68 -11.91
N SER A 286 19.73 -10.93 -10.89
CA SER A 286 21.10 -10.38 -10.84
C SER A 286 22.18 -11.46 -10.74
N LEU A 287 21.93 -12.52 -9.98
CA LEU A 287 22.86 -13.66 -9.88
C LEU A 287 22.96 -14.44 -11.19
N LEU A 288 21.82 -14.66 -11.86
CA LEU A 288 21.78 -15.31 -13.18
C LEU A 288 22.49 -14.47 -14.26
N LEU A 289 22.37 -13.12 -14.19
CA LEU A 289 23.11 -12.19 -15.01
C LEU A 289 24.59 -12.02 -14.58
N ARG A 290 25.09 -12.88 -13.68
CA ARG A 290 26.49 -12.90 -13.19
C ARG A 290 26.94 -11.58 -12.54
N ARG A 291 26.02 -10.75 -12.05
CA ARG A 291 26.36 -9.54 -11.29
C ARG A 291 26.97 -9.92 -9.93
N PRO A 292 28.02 -9.21 -9.47
CA PRO A 292 28.67 -9.54 -8.22
C PRO A 292 27.71 -9.37 -7.03
N PRO A 293 27.53 -10.40 -6.15
CA PRO A 293 26.65 -10.30 -5.00
C PRO A 293 27.27 -9.45 -3.88
N GLY A 294 26.42 -8.69 -3.19
CA GLY A 294 26.74 -7.97 -1.97
C GLY A 294 26.18 -8.66 -0.71
N ARG A 295 25.73 -7.85 0.27
CA ARG A 295 25.13 -8.32 1.52
C ARG A 295 23.90 -9.20 1.24
N GLU A 296 23.83 -10.36 1.90
CA GLU A 296 22.76 -11.36 1.76
C GLU A 296 22.54 -11.80 0.29
N ALA A 297 23.63 -11.76 -0.51
CA ALA A 297 23.63 -12.04 -1.95
C ALA A 297 22.77 -11.08 -2.81
N TYR A 298 22.30 -9.98 -2.26
CA TYR A 298 21.66 -8.93 -3.06
C TYR A 298 22.70 -8.16 -3.89
N PRO A 299 22.30 -7.68 -5.10
CA PRO A 299 23.18 -6.81 -5.87
C PRO A 299 23.38 -5.47 -5.18
N GLY A 300 24.49 -4.77 -5.48
CA GLY A 300 24.84 -3.50 -4.83
C GLY A 300 23.82 -2.38 -5.05
N ASP A 301 22.99 -2.47 -6.06
CA ASP A 301 21.98 -1.48 -6.45
C ASP A 301 20.56 -1.82 -5.91
N VAL A 302 20.41 -2.79 -5.02
CA VAL A 302 19.08 -3.17 -4.48
C VAL A 302 18.40 -2.01 -3.72
N PHE A 303 19.17 -1.12 -3.08
CA PHE A 303 18.62 0.10 -2.51
C PHE A 303 17.99 0.99 -3.59
N TYR A 304 18.68 1.15 -4.71
CA TYR A 304 18.20 1.94 -5.84
C TYR A 304 16.98 1.33 -6.52
N LEU A 305 16.84 -0.01 -6.52
CA LEU A 305 15.64 -0.70 -6.98
C LEU A 305 14.36 -0.14 -6.31
N HIS A 306 14.36 -0.05 -4.99
CA HIS A 306 13.21 0.42 -4.22
C HIS A 306 13.12 1.95 -4.17
N SER A 307 14.25 2.67 -4.09
CA SER A 307 14.24 4.12 -3.99
C SER A 307 13.72 4.78 -5.28
N ARG A 308 14.18 4.34 -6.47
CA ARG A 308 13.67 4.87 -7.74
C ARG A 308 12.20 4.56 -7.99
N LEU A 309 11.68 3.46 -7.41
CA LEU A 309 10.27 3.11 -7.45
C LEU A 309 9.45 4.02 -6.52
N LEU A 310 9.83 4.08 -5.25
CA LEU A 310 9.06 4.75 -4.20
C LEU A 310 9.13 6.27 -4.29
N GLU A 311 10.23 6.84 -4.78
CA GLU A 311 10.36 8.28 -5.00
C GLU A 311 9.39 8.84 -6.06
N ARG A 312 8.79 7.98 -6.88
CA ARG A 312 7.72 8.37 -7.81
C ARG A 312 6.42 8.72 -7.09
N CYS A 313 6.21 8.19 -5.87
CA CYS A 313 5.09 8.56 -5.03
C CYS A 313 5.33 9.95 -4.44
N ALA A 314 4.50 10.90 -4.83
CA ALA A 314 4.64 12.29 -4.45
C ALA A 314 3.31 13.05 -4.56
N LYS A 315 3.22 14.21 -3.91
CA LYS A 315 2.23 15.26 -4.18
C LYS A 315 2.86 16.24 -5.16
N LEU A 316 2.25 16.42 -6.33
CA LEU A 316 2.72 17.37 -7.33
C LEU A 316 2.33 18.80 -6.97
N SER A 317 3.11 19.75 -7.51
CA SER A 317 2.81 21.19 -7.41
C SER A 317 1.52 21.55 -8.16
N ASP A 318 0.95 22.69 -7.82
CA ASP A 318 -0.28 23.19 -8.44
C ASP A 318 -0.09 23.44 -9.96
N GLU A 319 1.12 23.82 -10.38
CA GLU A 319 1.50 23.99 -11.78
C GLU A 319 1.42 22.70 -12.60
N LEU A 320 1.61 21.55 -11.94
CA LEU A 320 1.50 20.21 -12.54
C LEU A 320 0.15 19.54 -12.28
N GLY A 321 -0.88 20.33 -11.91
CA GLY A 321 -2.24 19.84 -11.71
C GLY A 321 -2.52 19.30 -10.32
N ALA A 322 -1.62 19.46 -9.35
CA ALA A 322 -1.79 19.07 -7.93
C ALA A 322 -2.19 17.59 -7.69
N GLY A 323 -1.95 16.71 -8.65
CA GLY A 323 -2.17 15.28 -8.49
C GLY A 323 -1.28 14.67 -7.41
N SER A 324 -1.61 13.47 -6.96
CA SER A 324 -0.80 12.76 -5.96
C SER A 324 -0.79 11.26 -6.21
N MET A 325 0.31 10.62 -5.83
CA MET A 325 0.40 9.17 -5.74
C MET A 325 0.92 8.79 -4.36
N THR A 326 0.08 8.15 -3.57
CA THR A 326 0.38 7.67 -2.21
C THR A 326 0.83 6.24 -2.29
N GLY A 327 2.00 5.94 -1.79
CA GLY A 327 2.57 4.59 -1.83
C GLY A 327 2.47 3.88 -0.48
N LEU A 328 1.91 2.67 -0.49
CA LEU A 328 1.90 1.75 0.64
C LEU A 328 2.73 0.51 0.30
N PRO A 329 4.06 0.57 0.38
CA PRO A 329 4.89 -0.61 0.26
C PRO A 329 4.68 -1.53 1.46
N ILE A 330 4.64 -2.84 1.18
CA ILE A 330 4.58 -3.89 2.19
C ILE A 330 5.94 -4.59 2.21
N ILE A 331 6.47 -4.79 3.41
CA ILE A 331 7.68 -5.57 3.66
C ILE A 331 7.36 -6.69 4.65
N GLU A 332 7.81 -7.89 4.33
CA GLU A 332 7.73 -9.04 5.22
C GLU A 332 9.01 -9.15 6.05
N THR A 333 8.84 -9.26 7.38
CA THR A 333 9.93 -9.58 8.31
C THR A 333 9.90 -11.05 8.69
N LYS A 334 10.98 -11.51 9.32
CA LYS A 334 11.10 -12.84 9.94
C LYS A 334 11.43 -12.66 11.41
N ALA A 335 10.62 -13.22 12.29
CA ALA A 335 10.78 -13.10 13.75
C ALA A 335 10.84 -11.64 14.24
N ASN A 336 10.04 -10.76 13.65
CA ASN A 336 10.00 -9.31 13.91
C ASN A 336 11.35 -8.57 13.71
N ASP A 337 12.30 -9.16 12.97
CA ASP A 337 13.60 -8.53 12.72
C ASP A 337 13.52 -7.41 11.68
N VAL A 338 13.44 -6.17 12.16
CA VAL A 338 13.47 -4.97 11.32
C VAL A 338 14.89 -4.53 10.96
N SER A 339 15.92 -5.15 11.53
CA SER A 339 17.34 -4.83 11.28
C SER A 339 17.91 -5.55 10.05
N ALA A 340 17.16 -6.46 9.45
CA ALA A 340 17.50 -7.13 8.21
C ALA A 340 17.70 -6.12 7.06
N TYR A 341 18.40 -6.55 6.00
CA TYR A 341 18.90 -5.65 4.97
C TYR A 341 17.77 -4.92 4.21
N ILE A 342 16.79 -5.64 3.70
CA ILE A 342 15.69 -5.03 2.92
C ILE A 342 14.76 -4.18 3.79
N PRO A 343 14.30 -4.62 4.98
CA PRO A 343 13.54 -3.77 5.89
C PRO A 343 14.22 -2.44 6.20
N THR A 344 15.50 -2.46 6.56
CA THR A 344 16.27 -1.25 6.88
C THR A 344 16.32 -0.26 5.71
N ASN A 345 16.52 -0.77 4.50
CA ASN A 345 16.54 0.04 3.29
C ASN A 345 15.19 0.74 3.07
N VAL A 346 14.09 0.01 3.14
CA VAL A 346 12.76 0.56 2.85
C VAL A 346 12.29 1.51 3.94
N ILE A 347 12.60 1.25 5.21
CA ILE A 347 12.35 2.19 6.32
C ILE A 347 13.03 3.54 6.06
N SER A 348 14.25 3.53 5.50
CA SER A 348 14.98 4.76 5.21
C SER A 348 14.44 5.54 4.01
N ILE A 349 13.84 4.84 3.02
CA ILE A 349 13.26 5.46 1.82
C ILE A 349 11.88 6.07 2.11
N THR A 350 11.12 5.49 3.04
CA THR A 350 9.73 5.86 3.30
C THR A 350 9.58 7.00 4.32
N ASP A 351 8.40 7.63 4.33
CA ASP A 351 8.06 8.75 5.21
C ASP A 351 7.43 8.28 6.53
N GLY A 352 7.72 7.07 6.93
CA GLY A 352 7.25 6.42 8.15
C GLY A 352 6.86 4.97 7.93
N GLN A 353 6.55 4.29 9.02
CA GLN A 353 6.18 2.88 9.02
C GLN A 353 5.03 2.59 9.98
N ILE A 354 4.17 1.65 9.57
CA ILE A 354 3.19 0.96 10.39
C ILE A 354 3.75 -0.41 10.69
N PHE A 355 4.14 -0.64 11.92
CA PHE A 355 4.73 -1.89 12.36
C PHE A 355 3.67 -2.82 12.96
N LEU A 356 3.57 -4.03 12.42
CA LEU A 356 2.64 -5.06 12.88
C LEU A 356 3.40 -6.14 13.63
N GLN A 357 3.07 -6.33 14.90
CA GLN A 357 3.73 -7.32 15.76
C GLN A 357 2.94 -8.62 15.84
N SER A 358 3.65 -9.74 15.74
CA SER A 358 3.07 -11.08 15.87
C SER A 358 2.48 -11.33 17.25
N ASP A 359 3.12 -10.82 18.32
CA ASP A 359 2.66 -11.01 19.69
C ASP A 359 1.31 -10.31 19.93
N LEU A 360 1.12 -9.09 19.40
CA LEU A 360 -0.14 -8.38 19.47
C LEU A 360 -1.24 -9.11 18.68
N PHE A 361 -0.88 -9.63 17.49
CA PHE A 361 -1.82 -10.40 16.68
C PHE A 361 -2.30 -11.66 17.39
N ASN A 362 -1.37 -12.40 18.01
CA ASN A 362 -1.65 -13.61 18.78
C ASN A 362 -2.44 -13.31 20.06
N ALA A 363 -2.23 -12.13 20.67
CA ALA A 363 -3.02 -11.64 21.81
C ALA A 363 -4.40 -11.12 21.39
N ASN A 364 -4.84 -11.38 20.16
CA ASN A 364 -6.13 -10.94 19.60
C ASN A 364 -6.30 -9.41 19.53
N GLN A 365 -5.21 -8.65 19.51
CA GLN A 365 -5.24 -7.23 19.19
C GLN A 365 -5.14 -7.05 17.69
N ARG A 366 -6.26 -6.77 17.03
CA ARG A 366 -6.36 -6.63 15.58
C ARG A 366 -7.07 -5.33 15.21
N PRO A 367 -6.40 -4.45 14.40
CA PRO A 367 -5.08 -4.61 13.79
C PRO A 367 -3.94 -4.65 14.81
N ALA A 368 -2.91 -5.44 14.51
CA ALA A 368 -1.78 -5.67 15.41
C ALA A 368 -0.73 -4.55 15.37
N VAL A 369 -1.17 -3.31 15.29
CA VAL A 369 -0.33 -2.12 15.15
C VAL A 369 0.40 -1.82 16.45
N ASP A 370 1.72 -1.83 16.39
CA ASP A 370 2.53 -1.31 17.48
C ASP A 370 2.67 0.21 17.37
N VAL A 371 1.90 0.93 18.16
CA VAL A 371 1.88 2.41 18.16
C VAL A 371 3.17 3.03 18.71
N GLY A 372 3.97 2.26 19.47
CA GLY A 372 5.22 2.73 20.06
C GLY A 372 6.32 2.97 19.02
N ILE A 373 6.49 2.02 18.11
CA ILE A 373 7.53 2.04 17.07
C ILE A 373 7.01 2.46 15.69
N SER A 374 5.69 2.57 15.53
CA SER A 374 5.10 3.09 14.30
C SER A 374 5.17 4.62 14.27
N VAL A 375 5.52 5.15 13.11
CA VAL A 375 5.75 6.59 12.91
C VAL A 375 5.15 7.06 11.59
N SER A 376 4.56 8.25 11.58
CA SER A 376 4.29 9.04 10.38
C SER A 376 5.13 10.31 10.43
N ARG A 377 5.96 10.57 9.41
CA ARG A 377 6.79 11.78 9.34
C ARG A 377 6.00 13.01 8.91
N VAL A 378 4.84 12.83 8.30
CA VAL A 378 3.90 13.92 7.97
C VAL A 378 3.06 14.27 9.20
N GLY A 379 2.58 13.28 9.92
CA GLY A 379 1.88 13.48 11.19
C GLY A 379 0.58 14.27 11.04
N GLY A 380 0.32 15.17 11.97
CA GLY A 380 -0.93 15.92 12.08
C GLY A 380 -1.29 16.82 10.89
N ASP A 381 -0.39 17.05 9.95
CA ASP A 381 -0.69 17.80 8.72
C ASP A 381 -1.50 16.94 7.73
N ALA A 382 -1.45 15.62 7.89
CA ALA A 382 -2.25 14.64 7.15
C ALA A 382 -3.56 14.27 7.87
N GLN A 383 -4.00 15.03 8.87
CA GLN A 383 -5.23 14.78 9.60
C GLN A 383 -6.26 15.89 9.37
N VAL A 384 -7.54 15.52 9.30
CA VAL A 384 -8.62 16.49 9.42
C VAL A 384 -8.64 17.09 10.84
N LYS A 385 -9.14 18.33 10.96
CA LYS A 385 -9.09 19.08 12.22
C LYS A 385 -9.81 18.38 13.38
N SER A 386 -10.91 17.69 13.09
CA SER A 386 -11.69 16.96 14.10
C SER A 386 -10.89 15.80 14.70
N ILE A 387 -10.30 14.92 13.88
CA ILE A 387 -9.50 13.79 14.38
C ILE A 387 -8.24 14.27 15.11
N LYS A 388 -7.57 15.30 14.60
CA LYS A 388 -6.39 15.91 15.25
C LYS A 388 -6.71 16.40 16.67
N LYS A 389 -7.92 16.98 16.89
CA LYS A 389 -8.36 17.49 18.19
C LYS A 389 -8.61 16.35 19.20
N VAL A 390 -9.16 15.21 18.77
CA VAL A 390 -9.51 14.10 19.67
C VAL A 390 -8.38 13.10 19.90
N SER A 391 -7.46 12.96 18.94
CA SER A 391 -6.38 11.95 19.00
C SER A 391 -5.08 12.45 19.66
N GLY A 392 -5.00 13.74 20.00
CA GLY A 392 -3.75 14.38 20.43
C GLY A 392 -3.08 13.72 21.66
N THR A 393 -3.87 13.16 22.58
CA THR A 393 -3.37 12.48 23.79
C THR A 393 -3.32 10.97 23.66
N LEU A 394 -4.01 10.39 22.68
CA LEU A 394 -4.24 8.95 22.56
C LEU A 394 -2.94 8.12 22.56
N LYS A 395 -1.96 8.55 21.75
CA LYS A 395 -0.67 7.85 21.67
C LYS A 395 0.08 7.85 23.00
N LEU A 396 0.02 8.97 23.73
CA LEU A 396 0.65 9.11 25.04
C LEU A 396 -0.05 8.23 26.08
N GLU A 397 -1.38 8.22 26.10
CA GLU A 397 -2.19 7.41 27.04
C GLU A 397 -1.92 5.91 26.84
N LEU A 398 -1.83 5.44 25.58
CA LEU A 398 -1.49 4.05 25.27
C LEU A 398 -0.04 3.70 25.64
N ALA A 399 0.90 4.63 25.45
CA ALA A 399 2.30 4.42 25.85
C ALA A 399 2.42 4.30 27.38
N GLN A 400 1.71 5.16 28.12
CA GLN A 400 1.66 5.09 29.58
C GLN A 400 0.97 3.80 30.07
N TYR A 401 -0.13 3.39 29.43
CA TYR A 401 -0.80 2.13 29.73
C TYR A 401 0.15 0.93 29.60
N ARG A 402 0.87 0.82 28.47
CA ARG A 402 1.84 -0.27 28.26
C ARG A 402 2.96 -0.30 29.31
N SER A 403 3.46 0.88 29.68
CA SER A 403 4.47 0.98 30.74
C SER A 403 3.91 0.49 32.10
N LEU A 404 2.70 0.91 32.44
CA LEU A 404 2.04 0.50 33.69
C LEU A 404 1.64 -0.98 33.68
N GLU A 405 1.17 -1.50 32.55
CA GLU A 405 0.82 -2.91 32.40
C GLU A 405 2.00 -3.84 32.69
N ALA A 406 3.19 -3.48 32.17
CA ALA A 406 4.43 -4.21 32.45
C ALA A 406 4.80 -4.19 33.95
N PHE A 407 4.55 -3.08 34.64
CA PHE A 407 4.79 -2.97 36.10
C PHE A 407 3.68 -3.65 36.94
N ALA A 408 2.43 -3.62 36.47
CA ALA A 408 1.29 -4.20 37.20
C ALA A 408 1.43 -5.71 37.45
N ILE A 409 2.18 -6.42 36.57
CA ILE A 409 2.49 -7.84 36.74
C ILE A 409 3.36 -8.10 37.99
N PHE A 410 4.16 -7.12 38.40
CA PHE A 410 5.14 -7.24 39.48
C PHE A 410 4.78 -6.49 40.76
N ALA A 411 3.82 -5.57 40.72
CA ALA A 411 3.47 -4.68 41.82
C ALA A 411 2.05 -4.99 42.37
N SER A 412 1.99 -5.44 43.61
CA SER A 412 0.72 -5.72 44.30
C SER A 412 -0.09 -4.48 44.67
N ASP A 413 0.55 -3.31 44.83
CA ASP A 413 -0.07 -2.07 45.30
C ASP A 413 0.13 -0.92 44.31
N LEU A 414 -0.84 -0.73 43.43
CA LEU A 414 -0.94 0.45 42.59
C LEU A 414 -1.78 1.54 43.25
N ASP A 415 -1.38 2.77 43.14
CA ASP A 415 -2.16 3.93 43.56
C ASP A 415 -3.46 4.09 42.74
N ALA A 416 -4.40 4.88 43.26
CA ALA A 416 -5.72 5.06 42.63
C ALA A 416 -5.63 5.73 41.24
N ALA A 417 -4.60 6.55 41.00
CA ALA A 417 -4.38 7.21 39.70
C ALA A 417 -3.88 6.20 38.66
N SER A 418 -2.88 5.38 39.02
CA SER A 418 -2.34 4.32 38.16
C SER A 418 -3.40 3.27 37.81
N ARG A 419 -4.25 2.89 38.76
CA ARG A 419 -5.39 1.97 38.50
C ARG A 419 -6.38 2.54 37.49
N ARG A 420 -6.76 3.82 37.62
CA ARG A 420 -7.63 4.48 36.63
C ARG A 420 -7.00 4.54 35.26
N GLN A 421 -5.71 4.81 35.18
CA GLN A 421 -4.97 4.86 33.92
C GLN A 421 -4.87 3.50 33.24
N LEU A 422 -4.65 2.42 34.00
CA LEU A 422 -4.72 1.04 33.49
C LEU A 422 -6.12 0.68 33.00
N ALA A 423 -7.16 1.01 33.79
CA ALA A 423 -8.54 0.74 33.41
C ALA A 423 -8.96 1.46 32.12
N ARG A 424 -8.54 2.72 31.95
CA ARG A 424 -8.77 3.49 30.72
C ARG A 424 -7.98 2.96 29.55
N GLY A 425 -6.69 2.67 29.74
CA GLY A 425 -5.83 2.12 28.70
C GLY A 425 -6.31 0.78 28.15
N ALA A 426 -6.81 -0.11 29.02
CA ALA A 426 -7.42 -1.36 28.61
C ALA A 426 -8.64 -1.14 27.70
N ARG A 427 -9.51 -0.17 28.04
CA ARG A 427 -10.69 0.19 27.24
C ARG A 427 -10.30 0.85 25.90
N LEU A 428 -9.30 1.72 25.89
CA LEU A 428 -8.77 2.31 24.65
C LEU A 428 -8.17 1.24 23.74
N THR A 429 -7.45 0.28 24.29
CA THR A 429 -6.90 -0.84 23.54
C THR A 429 -8.00 -1.70 22.91
N GLU A 430 -9.08 -1.97 23.66
CA GLU A 430 -10.24 -2.70 23.15
C GLU A 430 -10.99 -1.90 22.08
N LEU A 431 -11.20 -0.59 22.30
CA LEU A 431 -11.85 0.32 21.34
C LEU A 431 -11.14 0.37 19.98
N LEU A 432 -9.81 0.27 19.97
CA LEU A 432 -9.02 0.31 18.74
C LEU A 432 -9.02 -1.00 17.96
N LYS A 433 -9.58 -2.07 18.51
CA LYS A 433 -9.81 -3.30 17.74
C LYS A 433 -10.86 -3.07 16.67
N GLN A 434 -10.63 -3.66 15.52
CA GLN A 434 -11.47 -3.49 14.35
C GLN A 434 -11.40 -4.74 13.46
N PRO A 435 -12.55 -5.29 13.04
CA PRO A 435 -12.55 -6.39 12.08
C PRO A 435 -12.00 -5.94 10.73
N GLN A 436 -11.43 -6.86 9.96
CA GLN A 436 -11.00 -6.58 8.59
C GLN A 436 -12.21 -6.36 7.67
N TYR A 437 -12.00 -5.60 6.59
CA TYR A 437 -13.00 -5.24 5.59
C TYR A 437 -14.19 -4.44 6.14
N SER A 438 -13.93 -3.71 7.21
CA SER A 438 -14.91 -2.88 7.89
C SER A 438 -14.30 -1.52 8.27
N PRO A 439 -13.91 -0.70 7.28
CA PRO A 439 -13.35 0.62 7.55
C PRO A 439 -14.42 1.54 8.16
N PHE A 440 -14.01 2.36 9.12
CA PHE A 440 -14.87 3.35 9.77
C PHE A 440 -14.75 4.70 9.05
N PRO A 441 -15.86 5.36 8.73
CA PRO A 441 -15.87 6.75 8.29
C PRO A 441 -15.24 7.67 9.34
N ILE A 442 -14.64 8.78 8.91
CA ILE A 442 -13.88 9.65 9.81
C ILE A 442 -14.74 10.27 10.91
N GLU A 443 -15.98 10.63 10.62
CA GLU A 443 -16.95 11.15 11.57
C GLU A 443 -17.23 10.17 12.73
N GLU A 444 -17.34 8.89 12.43
CA GLU A 444 -17.52 7.82 13.41
C GLU A 444 -16.25 7.60 14.24
N GLN A 445 -15.08 7.61 13.59
CA GLN A 445 -13.79 7.52 14.30
C GLN A 445 -13.61 8.66 15.31
N VAL A 446 -14.01 9.89 14.94
CA VAL A 446 -13.93 11.06 15.82
C VAL A 446 -14.76 10.84 17.09
N VAL A 447 -16.00 10.36 16.95
CA VAL A 447 -16.88 10.11 18.10
C VAL A 447 -16.32 8.99 18.98
N SER A 448 -15.91 7.87 18.38
CA SER A 448 -15.36 6.72 19.10
C SER A 448 -14.13 7.09 19.92
N ILE A 449 -13.16 7.77 19.29
CA ILE A 449 -11.91 8.17 19.94
C ILE A 449 -12.17 9.24 21.01
N TRP A 450 -13.07 10.20 20.72
CA TRP A 450 -13.47 11.21 21.69
C TRP A 450 -14.10 10.57 22.93
N ALA A 451 -15.02 9.61 22.77
CA ALA A 451 -15.65 8.92 23.89
C ALA A 451 -14.61 8.19 24.75
N GLY A 452 -13.62 7.55 24.12
CA GLY A 452 -12.52 6.90 24.84
C GLY A 452 -11.61 7.87 25.59
N THR A 453 -11.11 8.90 24.92
CA THR A 453 -10.14 9.86 25.48
C THR A 453 -10.77 10.80 26.51
N LYS A 454 -12.08 11.08 26.44
CA LYS A 454 -12.82 11.87 27.43
C LYS A 454 -13.34 11.07 28.62
N GLY A 455 -13.01 9.77 28.69
CA GLY A 455 -13.41 8.92 29.82
C GLY A 455 -14.88 8.53 29.83
N LYS A 456 -15.61 8.73 28.74
CA LYS A 456 -17.02 8.33 28.62
C LYS A 456 -17.21 6.80 28.68
N LEU A 457 -16.12 6.04 28.44
CA LEU A 457 -16.10 4.59 28.47
C LEU A 457 -15.62 4.02 29.82
N ASP A 458 -15.21 4.85 30.78
CA ASP A 458 -14.56 4.39 32.01
C ASP A 458 -15.46 3.46 32.86
N GLU A 459 -16.78 3.58 32.72
CA GLU A 459 -17.79 2.76 33.41
C GLU A 459 -18.20 1.50 32.64
N VAL A 460 -17.88 1.43 31.33
CA VAL A 460 -18.24 0.31 30.45
C VAL A 460 -17.31 -0.87 30.73
N PRO A 461 -17.80 -2.10 30.93
CA PRO A 461 -16.95 -3.30 30.98
C PRO A 461 -16.13 -3.46 29.72
N VAL A 462 -14.88 -3.95 29.84
CA VAL A 462 -13.97 -4.06 28.70
C VAL A 462 -14.55 -4.95 27.59
N GLU A 463 -15.22 -6.04 27.97
CA GLU A 463 -15.88 -6.97 27.05
C GLU A 463 -17.06 -6.37 26.28
N ASP A 464 -17.65 -5.29 26.78
CA ASP A 464 -18.80 -4.61 26.17
C ASP A 464 -18.39 -3.40 25.31
N ILE A 465 -17.11 -3.00 25.29
CA ILE A 465 -16.64 -1.77 24.60
C ILE A 465 -17.02 -1.73 23.13
N LEU A 466 -16.74 -2.80 22.37
CA LEU A 466 -17.04 -2.83 20.94
C LEU A 466 -18.55 -2.87 20.65
N ARG A 467 -19.32 -3.49 21.53
CA ARG A 467 -20.79 -3.49 21.44
C ARG A 467 -21.35 -2.11 21.77
N PHE A 468 -20.84 -1.48 22.83
CA PHE A 468 -21.20 -0.11 23.20
C PHE A 468 -20.90 0.88 22.07
N GLU A 469 -19.71 0.80 21.47
CA GLU A 469 -19.32 1.64 20.33
C GLU A 469 -20.33 1.51 19.17
N ARG A 470 -20.61 0.28 18.75
CA ARG A 470 -21.54 0.02 17.63
C ARG A 470 -22.95 0.54 17.92
N GLU A 471 -23.49 0.24 19.09
CA GLU A 471 -24.85 0.67 19.47
C GLU A 471 -24.93 2.19 19.68
N LEU A 472 -23.85 2.82 20.19
CA LEU A 472 -23.74 4.28 20.30
C LEU A 472 -23.75 4.95 18.91
N LEU A 473 -22.96 4.45 17.96
CA LEU A 473 -22.93 4.98 16.60
C LEU A 473 -24.31 4.83 15.93
N ASP A 474 -24.97 3.68 16.10
CA ASP A 474 -26.35 3.47 15.63
C ASP A 474 -27.34 4.46 16.25
N HIS A 475 -27.22 4.73 17.55
CA HIS A 475 -28.04 5.73 18.25
C HIS A 475 -27.81 7.13 17.69
N LEU A 476 -26.56 7.52 17.44
CA LEU A 476 -26.21 8.82 16.88
C LEU A 476 -26.72 8.99 15.45
N HIS A 477 -26.63 7.96 14.63
CA HIS A 477 -27.18 8.00 13.26
C HIS A 477 -28.68 8.21 13.21
N ARG A 478 -29.42 7.63 14.18
CA ARG A 478 -30.89 7.69 14.19
C ARG A 478 -31.45 8.92 14.88
N ASN A 479 -30.79 9.40 15.91
CA ASN A 479 -31.38 10.35 16.86
C ASN A 479 -30.72 11.73 16.87
N THR A 480 -29.60 11.92 16.14
CA THR A 480 -28.84 13.18 16.16
C THR A 480 -28.33 13.58 14.78
N GLU A 481 -27.95 14.84 14.63
CA GLU A 481 -27.28 15.36 13.44
C GLU A 481 -25.75 15.45 13.61
N VAL A 482 -25.20 14.94 14.71
CA VAL A 482 -23.77 15.06 15.07
C VAL A 482 -22.87 14.51 13.97
N LEU A 483 -23.14 13.30 13.49
CA LEU A 483 -22.32 12.64 12.46
C LEU A 483 -22.40 13.38 11.12
N SER A 484 -23.58 13.85 10.71
CA SER A 484 -23.75 14.65 9.49
C SER A 484 -22.97 15.95 9.56
N GLN A 485 -23.06 16.69 10.67
CA GLN A 485 -22.33 17.93 10.88
C GLN A 485 -20.82 17.73 10.89
N LEU A 486 -20.32 16.66 11.52
CA LEU A 486 -18.89 16.28 11.49
C LEU A 486 -18.42 15.97 10.08
N LYS A 487 -19.23 15.24 9.31
CA LYS A 487 -18.94 14.87 7.92
C LYS A 487 -18.83 16.09 7.01
N GLU A 488 -19.72 17.04 7.16
CA GLU A 488 -19.77 18.26 6.34
C GLU A 488 -18.63 19.23 6.67
N THR A 489 -18.38 19.45 7.96
CA THR A 489 -17.45 20.50 8.41
C THR A 489 -16.02 20.00 8.63
N ASN A 490 -15.84 18.73 8.96
CA ASN A 490 -14.57 18.14 9.42
C ASN A 490 -13.93 18.90 10.62
N VAL A 491 -14.77 19.65 11.37
CA VAL A 491 -14.35 20.46 12.52
C VAL A 491 -15.16 20.09 13.74
N LEU A 492 -14.50 19.86 14.87
CA LEU A 492 -15.13 19.61 16.15
C LEU A 492 -15.33 20.94 16.87
N THR A 493 -16.53 21.55 16.71
CA THR A 493 -16.93 22.78 17.42
C THR A 493 -17.40 22.45 18.83
N ASP A 494 -17.48 23.46 19.69
CA ASP A 494 -17.94 23.24 21.08
C ASP A 494 -19.43 22.82 21.12
N ASP A 495 -20.27 23.35 20.20
CA ASP A 495 -21.66 22.94 20.05
C ASP A 495 -21.80 21.44 19.70
N ILE A 496 -20.94 20.95 18.80
CA ILE A 496 -20.90 19.51 18.45
C ILE A 496 -20.44 18.67 19.65
N VAL A 497 -19.44 19.15 20.42
CA VAL A 497 -18.98 18.48 21.62
C VAL A 497 -20.10 18.39 22.64
N ASP A 498 -20.83 19.48 22.89
CA ASP A 498 -21.96 19.50 23.82
C ASP A 498 -23.10 18.58 23.37
N ALA A 499 -23.35 18.50 22.06
CA ALA A 499 -24.33 17.57 21.49
C ALA A 499 -23.90 16.11 21.66
N MET A 500 -22.60 15.81 21.43
CA MET A 500 -22.02 14.50 21.66
C MET A 500 -22.10 14.09 23.13
N ASP A 501 -21.76 15.00 24.05
CA ASP A 501 -21.84 14.76 25.51
C ASP A 501 -23.24 14.35 25.93
N LYS A 502 -24.25 15.13 25.53
CA LYS A 502 -25.65 14.86 25.83
C LYS A 502 -26.13 13.51 25.27
N ALA A 503 -25.77 13.25 24.01
CA ALA A 503 -26.18 12.04 23.31
C ALA A 503 -25.55 10.77 23.95
N VAL A 504 -24.25 10.83 24.29
CA VAL A 504 -23.57 9.72 24.95
C VAL A 504 -24.11 9.50 26.37
N ASP A 505 -24.33 10.56 27.14
CA ASP A 505 -24.88 10.45 28.49
C ASP A 505 -26.32 9.91 28.49
N GLN A 506 -27.14 10.30 27.50
CA GLN A 506 -28.47 9.73 27.30
C GLN A 506 -28.39 8.25 26.92
N PHE A 507 -27.52 7.90 25.95
CA PHE A 507 -27.35 6.50 25.53
C PHE A 507 -26.88 5.59 26.69
N LYS A 508 -26.00 6.08 27.57
CA LYS A 508 -25.56 5.34 28.75
C LYS A 508 -26.71 4.91 29.67
N LEU A 509 -27.78 5.71 29.75
CA LEU A 509 -28.96 5.35 30.57
C LEU A 509 -29.77 4.18 29.98
N GLU A 510 -29.70 4.02 28.66
CA GLU A 510 -30.42 2.99 27.91
C GLU A 510 -29.61 1.70 27.77
N PHE A 511 -28.26 1.80 27.83
CA PHE A 511 -27.35 0.70 27.58
C PHE A 511 -27.38 -0.32 28.73
N GLN A 512 -27.50 -1.59 28.38
CA GLN A 512 -27.40 -2.73 29.29
C GLN A 512 -26.11 -3.50 29.05
N THR A 513 -25.38 -3.82 30.12
CA THR A 513 -24.17 -4.66 30.04
C THR A 513 -24.49 -6.07 29.54
N GLY A 514 -23.47 -6.82 29.13
CA GLY A 514 -23.62 -8.23 28.73
C GLY A 514 -24.25 -9.12 29.82
N GLU A 515 -24.18 -8.71 31.10
CA GLU A 515 -24.86 -9.36 32.22
C GLU A 515 -26.32 -8.93 32.38
N GLY A 516 -26.85 -8.06 31.53
CA GLY A 516 -28.22 -7.54 31.58
C GLY A 516 -28.46 -6.50 32.69
N LYS A 517 -27.39 -5.91 33.25
CA LYS A 517 -27.49 -4.84 34.24
C LYS A 517 -27.45 -3.48 33.54
N PRO A 518 -28.27 -2.50 33.96
CA PRO A 518 -28.13 -1.13 33.45
C PRO A 518 -26.74 -0.57 33.79
N LEU A 519 -26.09 0.11 32.83
CA LEU A 519 -24.76 0.67 33.03
C LEU A 519 -24.72 1.64 34.23
N ALA A 520 -25.80 2.40 34.45
CA ALA A 520 -25.96 3.29 35.61
C ALA A 520 -25.88 2.57 36.97
N SER A 521 -26.08 1.25 37.04
CA SER A 521 -25.97 0.46 38.28
C SER A 521 -24.56 -0.09 38.50
N VAL A 522 -23.73 -0.21 37.46
CA VAL A 522 -22.36 -0.74 37.57
C VAL A 522 -21.41 0.30 38.18
N GLY A 523 -21.63 1.60 37.91
CA GLY A 523 -20.86 2.71 38.51
C GLY A 523 -21.19 3.02 39.97
N SER A 524 -22.21 2.39 40.52
CA SER A 524 -22.68 2.62 41.90
C SER A 524 -22.04 1.69 42.95
N GLU A 525 -21.21 0.74 42.58
CA GLU A 525 -20.28 0.14 43.54
C GLU A 525 -19.28 1.22 43.96
N LYS A 526 -19.73 2.08 44.88
CA LYS A 526 -18.84 2.92 45.65
C LYS A 526 -17.81 1.99 46.25
N PHE A 527 -16.56 2.13 45.85
CA PHE A 527 -15.45 1.65 46.65
C PHE A 527 -15.60 2.28 48.01
N GLU A 528 -16.23 1.59 48.94
CA GLU A 528 -16.17 1.95 50.35
C GLU A 528 -14.68 1.95 50.67
N ALA A 529 -14.17 3.14 50.99
CA ALA A 529 -12.82 3.26 51.48
C ALA A 529 -12.72 2.34 52.70
N THR A 530 -11.91 1.28 52.59
CA THR A 530 -11.59 0.40 53.70
C THR A 530 -11.22 1.30 54.87
N LYS A 531 -12.00 1.28 55.93
CA LYS A 531 -11.73 2.12 57.10
C LYS A 531 -10.32 1.79 57.56
N ALA A 532 -9.56 2.80 57.97
CA ALA A 532 -8.17 2.64 58.39
C ALA A 532 -8.02 1.63 59.56
N GLU A 533 -9.13 1.27 60.21
CA GLU A 533 -9.21 0.28 61.28
C GLU A 533 -9.16 -1.18 60.79
N ASP A 534 -9.46 -1.42 59.49
CA ASP A 534 -9.47 -2.77 58.89
C ASP A 534 -8.15 -3.11 58.16
N VAL A 535 -7.20 -2.19 58.12
CA VAL A 535 -5.86 -2.44 57.53
C VAL A 535 -4.98 -3.08 58.61
N ASN A 536 -4.84 -4.39 58.53
CA ASN A 536 -3.90 -5.13 59.35
C ASN A 536 -2.47 -4.69 58.98
N GLN A 537 -1.90 -3.80 59.83
CA GLN A 537 -0.50 -3.41 59.70
C GLN A 537 0.36 -4.57 60.21
N GLU A 538 0.87 -5.43 59.32
CA GLU A 538 1.94 -6.34 59.67
C GLU A 538 3.18 -5.51 60.07
N GLN A 539 3.57 -5.62 61.32
CA GLN A 539 4.77 -4.99 61.83
C GLN A 539 5.98 -5.63 61.17
N ILE A 540 6.71 -4.82 60.37
CA ILE A 540 8.00 -5.24 59.85
C ILE A 540 8.99 -5.38 61.00
N VAL A 541 9.22 -6.61 61.44
CA VAL A 541 10.29 -6.92 62.43
C VAL A 541 11.64 -6.79 61.74
N LYS A 542 12.39 -5.71 62.04
CA LYS A 542 13.76 -5.58 61.61
C LYS A 542 14.59 -6.71 62.23
N ALA A 543 15.10 -7.62 61.41
CA ALA A 543 16.11 -8.56 61.83
C ALA A 543 17.36 -7.78 62.27
N LYS A 544 17.72 -7.92 63.54
CA LYS A 544 19.03 -7.47 64.06
C LYS A 544 20.11 -8.35 63.47
N ARG A 545 21.13 -7.68 62.88
CA ARG A 545 22.41 -8.32 62.51
C ARG A 545 23.15 -8.81 63.70
#